data_5a5344f7fec1ca7066ffdd0416574784
#
_entry.id   5a5344f7fec1ca7066ffdd0416574784
#
_cell.length_a   1.000
_cell.length_b   1.000
_cell.length_c   1.000
_cell.angle_alpha   90.00
_cell.angle_beta   90.00
_cell.angle_gamma   90.00
#
_symmetry.space_group_name_H-M   'P 1'
#
loop_
_entity.id
_entity.type
_entity.pdbx_description
1 polymer ?
#
loop_
_entity_poly.entity_id
_entity_poly.type
_entity_poly.pdbx_seq_one_letter_code
_entity_poly.pdbx_strand_id
1 'polypeptide(L)'
;MSTLPFKVIQVVEDYGALACEVEYDSFLGDYVNNSLLVFLVNDNGEYYYDGQLVEVPKGKCMCQVGVYKYMSQMGIEKTVPIVKIMDK
;
A
#
# COMPACT_ATOMS: atom_id res chain seq x y z
N MET A 1 -6.40 -5.39 -10.00
CA MET A 1 -5.37 -5.10 -8.99
C MET A 1 -5.05 -6.37 -8.22
N SER A 2 -3.87 -6.43 -7.63
CA SER A 2 -3.37 -7.60 -6.91
C SER A 2 -4.25 -7.98 -5.71
N THR A 3 -4.29 -9.27 -5.38
CA THR A 3 -4.90 -9.78 -4.16
C THR A 3 -3.86 -10.02 -3.05
N LEU A 4 -2.59 -9.74 -3.32
CA LEU A 4 -1.54 -9.87 -2.32
C LEU A 4 -1.66 -8.76 -1.27
N PRO A 5 -1.24 -9.01 -0.04
CA PRO A 5 -1.26 -7.96 0.99
C PRO A 5 -0.23 -6.88 0.72
N PHE A 6 -0.41 -5.74 1.37
CA PHE A 6 0.52 -4.62 1.32
C PHE A 6 1.09 -4.35 2.70
N LYS A 7 2.38 -4.03 2.75
CA LYS A 7 3.04 -3.65 3.99
C LYS A 7 3.26 -2.14 4.00
N VAL A 8 2.77 -1.47 5.02
CA VAL A 8 2.94 -0.02 5.17
C VAL A 8 4.41 0.29 5.47
N ILE A 9 5.01 1.13 4.64
CA ILE A 9 6.40 1.52 4.81
C ILE A 9 6.54 2.93 5.37
N GLN A 10 5.54 3.79 5.16
CA GLN A 10 5.56 5.15 5.69
C GLN A 10 4.14 5.71 5.75
N VAL A 11 3.75 6.19 6.91
CA VAL A 11 2.47 6.89 7.07
C VAL A 11 2.63 8.33 6.60
N VAL A 12 1.67 8.82 5.80
CA VAL A 12 1.66 10.19 5.29
C VAL A 12 0.50 10.93 5.93
N GLU A 13 0.72 11.40 7.13
CA GLU A 13 -0.27 12.15 7.94
C GLU A 13 -1.61 11.39 7.98
N ASP A 14 -2.73 12.14 7.95
CA ASP A 14 -4.07 11.56 8.02
C ASP A 14 -4.61 11.14 6.66
N TYR A 15 -3.85 11.38 5.59
CA TYR A 15 -4.31 11.10 4.22
C TYR A 15 -4.21 9.64 3.86
N GLY A 16 -3.21 8.94 4.37
CA GLY A 16 -2.99 7.56 4.02
C GLY A 16 -1.56 7.14 4.29
N ALA A 17 -1.11 6.14 3.55
CA ALA A 17 0.22 5.57 3.76
C ALA A 17 0.81 5.04 2.46
N LEU A 18 2.11 5.18 2.33
CA LEU A 18 2.86 4.47 1.29
C LEU A 18 3.03 3.03 1.72
N ALA A 19 2.71 2.12 0.83
CA ALA A 19 2.77 0.69 1.11
C ALA A 19 3.33 -0.05 -0.09
N CYS A 20 3.99 -1.16 0.18
CA CYS A 20 4.59 -2.01 -0.83
C CYS A 20 3.86 -3.35 -0.84
N GLU A 21 3.53 -3.86 -2.03
CA GLU A 21 2.98 -5.20 -2.16
C GLU A 21 3.99 -6.21 -1.65
N VAL A 22 3.53 -7.15 -0.84
CA VAL A 22 4.40 -8.17 -0.27
C VAL A 22 3.85 -9.56 -0.58
N GLU A 23 4.75 -10.53 -0.64
CA GLU A 23 4.41 -11.92 -0.89
C GLU A 23 5.11 -12.77 0.15
N TYR A 24 4.39 -13.73 0.72
CA TYR A 24 4.99 -14.63 1.70
C TYR A 24 5.93 -15.61 1.01
N ASP A 25 7.18 -15.63 1.43
CA ASP A 25 8.18 -16.56 0.94
C ASP A 25 8.35 -17.67 1.97
N SER A 26 7.86 -18.86 1.64
CA SER A 26 7.93 -19.99 2.56
C SER A 26 9.36 -20.48 2.80
N PHE A 27 10.26 -20.22 1.87
CA PHE A 27 11.66 -20.59 2.01
C PHE A 27 12.35 -19.72 3.08
N LEU A 28 12.06 -18.42 3.06
CA LEU A 28 12.61 -17.49 4.05
C LEU A 28 11.78 -17.44 5.34
N GLY A 29 10.53 -17.93 5.30
CA GLY A 29 9.64 -17.86 6.43
C GLY A 29 9.15 -16.46 6.76
N ASP A 30 9.14 -15.57 5.78
CA ASP A 30 8.78 -14.17 5.99
C ASP A 30 8.23 -13.57 4.68
N TYR A 31 7.69 -12.37 4.80
CA TYR A 31 7.21 -11.62 3.65
C TYR A 31 8.36 -10.91 2.96
N VAL A 32 8.35 -10.92 1.62
CA VAL A 32 9.30 -10.17 0.80
C VAL A 32 8.55 -9.14 -0.01
N ASN A 33 9.20 -8.00 -0.24
CA ASN A 33 8.61 -6.91 -1.00
C ASN A 33 8.64 -7.21 -2.49
N ASN A 34 7.49 -7.01 -3.14
CA ASN A 34 7.44 -6.95 -4.60
C ASN A 34 7.71 -5.51 -5.02
N SER A 35 7.81 -5.30 -6.34
CA SER A 35 8.17 -3.98 -6.87
C SER A 35 7.04 -2.96 -6.83
N LEU A 36 5.81 -3.37 -6.51
CA LEU A 36 4.65 -2.49 -6.57
C LEU A 36 4.53 -1.65 -5.30
N LEU A 37 4.71 -0.35 -5.47
CA LEU A 37 4.52 0.63 -4.40
C LEU A 37 3.23 1.40 -4.67
N VAL A 38 2.39 1.56 -3.66
CA VAL A 38 1.11 2.24 -3.78
C VAL A 38 0.91 3.22 -2.63
N PHE A 39 -0.01 4.16 -2.82
CA PHE A 39 -0.49 5.05 -1.78
C PHE A 39 -1.88 4.56 -1.35
N LEU A 40 -2.00 4.08 -0.11
CA LEU A 40 -3.27 3.62 0.44
C LEU A 40 -4.01 4.79 1.05
N VAL A 41 -5.24 5.04 0.58
CA VAL A 41 -6.05 6.14 1.08
C VAL A 41 -6.70 5.74 2.41
N ASN A 42 -6.60 6.62 3.39
CA ASN A 42 -7.30 6.47 4.67
C ASN A 42 -8.71 7.06 4.52
N ASP A 43 -9.64 6.23 4.09
CA ASP A 43 -10.98 6.67 3.71
C ASP A 43 -12.05 6.33 4.73
N ASN A 44 -11.81 5.32 5.57
CA ASN A 44 -12.81 4.81 6.49
C ASN A 44 -12.49 5.13 7.96
N GLY A 45 -11.66 6.14 8.19
CA GLY A 45 -11.26 6.49 9.54
C GLY A 45 -10.28 5.50 10.16
N GLU A 46 -9.74 4.58 9.38
CA GLU A 46 -8.72 3.67 9.85
C GLU A 46 -7.37 4.38 9.85
N TYR A 47 -6.55 4.07 10.82
CA TYR A 47 -5.21 4.64 10.91
C TYR A 47 -4.19 3.57 10.59
N TYR A 48 -3.27 3.92 9.69
CA TYR A 48 -2.16 3.03 9.35
C TYR A 48 -0.96 3.32 10.24
N TYR A 49 -0.11 2.32 10.39
CA TYR A 49 1.15 2.48 11.13
C TYR A 49 2.27 1.76 10.38
N ASP A 50 3.50 2.20 10.61
CA ASP A 50 4.66 1.65 9.92
C ASP A 50 4.79 0.16 10.21
N GLY A 51 4.97 -0.62 9.16
CA GLY A 51 5.10 -2.07 9.28
C GLY A 51 3.78 -2.82 9.30
N GLN A 52 2.66 -2.12 9.27
CA GLN A 52 1.34 -2.76 9.27
C GLN A 52 1.13 -3.57 7.99
N LEU A 53 0.58 -4.76 8.13
CA LEU A 53 0.18 -5.59 7.00
C LEU A 53 -1.28 -5.32 6.68
N VAL A 54 -1.55 -4.84 5.46
CA VAL A 54 -2.90 -4.51 5.02
C VAL A 54 -3.35 -5.54 4.01
N GLU A 55 -4.43 -6.25 4.32
CA GLU A 55 -5.00 -7.25 3.43
C GLU A 55 -6.33 -6.75 2.89
N VAL A 56 -6.64 -7.15 1.65
CA VAL A 56 -7.93 -6.83 1.04
C VAL A 56 -8.97 -7.79 1.61
N PRO A 57 -9.99 -7.30 2.31
CA PRO A 57 -11.02 -8.18 2.88
C PRO A 57 -11.79 -8.93 1.79
N LYS A 58 -12.32 -10.08 2.16
CA LYS A 58 -13.16 -10.86 1.26
C LYS A 58 -14.40 -10.04 0.87
N GLY A 59 -14.72 -10.06 -0.41
CA GLY A 59 -15.84 -9.27 -0.93
C GLY A 59 -15.48 -7.85 -1.30
N LYS A 60 -14.22 -7.46 -1.12
CA LYS A 60 -13.73 -6.13 -1.50
C LYS A 60 -12.61 -6.22 -2.51
N CYS A 61 -12.31 -5.11 -3.16
CA CYS A 61 -11.21 -5.05 -4.11
C CYS A 61 -10.37 -3.80 -3.88
N MET A 62 -9.13 -3.87 -4.31
CA MET A 62 -8.22 -2.74 -4.30
C MET A 62 -8.30 -2.05 -5.65
N CYS A 63 -8.77 -0.80 -5.67
CA CYS A 63 -9.01 -0.06 -6.91
C CYS A 63 -8.14 1.17 -6.96
N GLN A 64 -7.55 1.43 -8.12
CA GLN A 64 -6.79 2.66 -8.34
C GLN A 64 -7.76 3.82 -8.55
N VAL A 65 -7.57 4.89 -7.79
CA VAL A 65 -8.43 6.07 -7.87
C VAL A 65 -7.67 7.32 -8.27
N GLY A 66 -6.37 7.24 -8.44
CA GLY A 66 -5.56 8.38 -8.84
C GLY A 66 -4.08 8.05 -8.79
N VAL A 67 -3.27 9.10 -8.81
CA VAL A 67 -1.82 8.98 -8.67
C VAL A 67 -1.32 9.96 -7.63
N TYR A 68 -0.25 9.59 -6.94
CA TYR A 68 0.38 10.41 -5.91
C TYR A 68 1.84 10.64 -6.30
N LYS A 69 2.27 11.89 -6.25
CA LYS A 69 3.66 12.25 -6.53
C LYS A 69 4.38 12.59 -5.24
N TYR A 70 5.58 12.09 -5.10
CA TYR A 70 6.40 12.40 -3.95
C TYR A 70 7.87 12.48 -4.34
N MET A 71 8.64 13.16 -3.49
CA MET A 71 10.08 13.29 -3.69
C MET A 71 10.80 12.26 -2.84
N SER A 72 11.62 11.43 -3.49
CA SER A 72 12.43 10.46 -2.76
C SER A 72 13.58 11.16 -2.05
N GLN A 73 14.25 10.43 -1.15
CA GLN A 73 15.40 10.95 -0.42
C GLN A 73 16.54 11.39 -1.34
N MET A 74 16.60 10.82 -2.52
CA MET A 74 17.63 11.18 -3.51
C MET A 74 17.23 12.38 -4.36
N GLY A 75 16.11 13.02 -4.07
CA GLY A 75 15.64 14.17 -4.82
C GLY A 75 14.97 13.83 -6.15
N ILE A 76 14.60 12.58 -6.34
CA ILE A 76 13.92 12.13 -7.57
C ILE A 76 12.43 12.12 -7.33
N GLU A 77 11.68 12.79 -8.21
CA GLU A 77 10.21 12.74 -8.14
C GLU A 77 9.73 11.37 -8.60
N LYS A 78 8.86 10.77 -7.80
CA LYS A 78 8.27 9.47 -8.11
C LYS A 78 6.75 9.58 -8.08
N THR A 79 6.10 8.78 -8.92
CA THR A 79 4.65 8.70 -9.01
C THR A 79 4.20 7.28 -8.69
N VAL A 80 3.23 7.17 -7.79
CA VAL A 80 2.67 5.87 -7.40
C VAL A 80 1.16 5.91 -7.53
N PRO A 81 0.51 4.77 -7.82
CA PRO A 81 -0.95 4.76 -7.86
C PRO A 81 -1.54 4.96 -6.47
N ILE A 82 -2.61 5.74 -6.42
CA ILE A 82 -3.45 5.84 -5.23
C ILE A 82 -4.48 4.73 -5.32
N VAL A 83 -4.53 3.88 -4.31
CA VAL A 83 -5.47 2.77 -4.27
C VAL A 83 -6.37 2.88 -3.05
N LYS A 84 -7.56 2.33 -3.20
CA LYS A 84 -8.59 2.39 -2.19
C LYS A 84 -9.28 1.03 -2.14
N ILE A 85 -9.57 0.54 -0.94
CA ILE A 85 -10.32 -0.70 -0.77
C ILE A 85 -11.80 -0.36 -0.93
N MET A 86 -12.43 -0.98 -1.91
CA MET A 86 -13.82 -0.71 -2.25
C MET A 86 -14.61 -2.01 -2.30
N ASP A 87 -15.92 -1.90 -2.16
CA ASP A 87 -16.81 -3.03 -2.34
C ASP A 87 -16.83 -3.45 -3.82
N LYS A 88 -16.87 -4.74 -4.02
CA LYS A 88 -16.97 -5.28 -5.39
C LYS A 88 -18.35 -5.01 -5.98
#